data_383e93cf817b88ebea5115fd78468d0e
#
_entry.id   383e93cf817b88ebea5115fd78468d0e
#
_cell.length_a   1.000
_cell.length_b   1.000
_cell.length_c   1.000
_cell.angle_alpha   90.00
_cell.angle_beta   90.00
_cell.angle_gamma   90.00
#
_symmetry.space_group_name_H-M   'P 1'
#
loop_
_entity.id
_entity.type
_entity.pdbx_description
1 polymer ?
#
loop_
_entity_poly.entity_id
_entity_poly.type
_entity_poly.pdbx_seq_one_letter_code
_entity_poly.pdbx_strand_id
1 'polypeptide(L)'
;MARNLGDTILKITVIGDTSGFLQTISKIDLPKLDITQEFDVNSKGLIILYDSLSSSEKISLAKSNELQIPILGVQNGFDALNQFFGGNPSVTNEKNCPQLFLSPGAKLSHIIGGSGWVKGNLQLKKSILNKDLSDNFFASIISEDGEVLGFEKPGNDWQFGIRFDIFSEENPRGFEKIITVFLDRCTE
;
A
#
# COMPACT_ATOMS: atom_id res chain seq x y z
N MET A 1 -13.47 24.88 -1.29
CA MET A 1 -14.72 24.39 -0.67
C MET A 1 -14.35 23.18 0.18
N ALA A 2 -14.39 23.30 1.50
CA ALA A 2 -14.20 22.15 2.40
C ALA A 2 -15.44 21.26 2.23
N ARG A 3 -15.27 20.04 1.74
CA ARG A 3 -16.33 19.03 1.75
C ARG A 3 -16.59 18.66 3.22
N ASN A 4 -17.83 18.79 3.66
CA ASN A 4 -18.28 18.30 4.96
C ASN A 4 -18.23 16.76 4.87
N LEU A 5 -17.13 16.15 5.30
CA LEU A 5 -16.93 14.70 5.38
C LEU A 5 -17.64 14.05 6.59
N GLY A 6 -18.44 14.84 7.32
CA GLY A 6 -18.96 14.47 8.66
C GLY A 6 -19.93 13.28 8.74
N ASP A 7 -20.55 12.82 7.65
CA ASP A 7 -21.59 11.78 7.71
C ASP A 7 -21.43 10.62 6.72
N THR A 8 -20.40 10.60 5.90
CA THR A 8 -20.20 9.51 4.93
C THR A 8 -19.38 8.40 5.57
N ILE A 9 -19.99 7.23 5.79
CA ILE A 9 -19.28 6.03 6.21
C ILE A 9 -18.60 5.42 4.98
N LEU A 10 -17.27 5.34 5.00
CA LEU A 10 -16.48 4.75 3.93
C LEU A 10 -16.32 3.25 4.17
N LYS A 11 -16.86 2.42 3.28
CA LYS A 11 -16.71 0.96 3.36
C LYS A 11 -15.42 0.52 2.69
N ILE A 12 -14.57 -0.18 3.46
CA ILE A 12 -13.26 -0.70 3.01
C ILE A 12 -13.18 -2.19 3.32
N THR A 13 -12.72 -2.98 2.35
CA THR A 13 -12.35 -4.39 2.61
C THR A 13 -10.90 -4.45 3.09
N VAL A 14 -10.65 -5.15 4.19
CA VAL A 14 -9.30 -5.38 4.72
C VAL A 14 -9.04 -6.88 4.83
N ILE A 15 -8.07 -7.38 4.07
CA ILE A 15 -7.60 -8.76 4.12
C ILE A 15 -6.44 -8.84 5.09
N GLY A 16 -6.62 -9.53 6.22
CA GLY A 16 -5.58 -9.74 7.21
C GLY A 16 -6.01 -9.39 8.64
N ASP A 17 -5.03 -9.25 9.55
CA ASP A 17 -5.29 -8.84 10.92
C ASP A 17 -5.72 -7.38 10.99
N THR A 18 -7.03 -7.18 11.15
CA THR A 18 -7.64 -5.86 11.22
C THR A 18 -7.44 -5.16 12.55
N SER A 19 -7.14 -5.89 13.63
CA SER A 19 -7.07 -5.33 14.98
C SER A 19 -5.90 -4.35 15.14
N GLY A 20 -4.70 -4.75 14.72
CA GLY A 20 -3.50 -3.90 14.72
C GLY A 20 -3.66 -2.71 13.77
N PHE A 21 -4.21 -2.94 12.58
CA PHE A 21 -4.47 -1.90 11.59
C PHE A 21 -5.45 -0.84 12.16
N LEU A 22 -6.59 -1.27 12.71
CA LEU A 22 -7.58 -0.37 13.32
C LEU A 22 -7.02 0.45 14.47
N GLN A 23 -6.22 -0.17 15.35
CA GLN A 23 -5.57 0.54 16.46
C GLN A 23 -4.67 1.66 15.96
N THR A 24 -3.98 1.43 14.84
CA THR A 24 -3.04 2.40 14.28
C THR A 24 -3.78 3.53 13.57
N ILE A 25 -4.76 3.22 12.72
CA ILE A 25 -5.52 4.25 12.00
C ILE A 25 -6.43 5.08 12.91
N SER A 26 -6.85 4.55 14.07
CA SER A 26 -7.66 5.31 15.03
C SER A 26 -6.95 6.55 15.61
N LYS A 27 -5.65 6.63 15.47
CA LYS A 27 -4.82 7.79 15.89
C LYS A 27 -4.77 8.91 14.84
N ILE A 28 -5.31 8.66 13.64
CA ILE A 28 -5.31 9.60 12.52
C ILE A 28 -6.73 10.14 12.36
N ASP A 29 -6.84 11.42 12.02
CA ASP A 29 -8.13 12.05 11.71
C ASP A 29 -8.59 11.55 10.32
N LEU A 30 -9.44 10.54 10.31
CA LEU A 30 -9.91 9.84 9.12
C LEU A 30 -11.44 9.87 9.05
N PRO A 31 -12.02 9.68 7.84
CA PRO A 31 -13.46 9.47 7.70
C PRO A 31 -13.90 8.25 8.51
N LYS A 32 -15.15 8.19 8.90
CA LYS A 32 -15.70 7.03 9.60
C LYS A 32 -15.64 5.81 8.68
N LEU A 33 -14.94 4.76 9.11
CA LEU A 33 -14.74 3.54 8.34
C LEU A 33 -15.72 2.44 8.74
N ASP A 34 -16.29 1.76 7.74
CA ASP A 34 -16.97 0.47 7.87
C ASP A 34 -16.04 -0.58 7.25
N ILE A 35 -15.42 -1.41 8.09
CA ILE A 35 -14.42 -2.38 7.67
C ILE A 35 -15.03 -3.77 7.58
N THR A 36 -14.87 -4.40 6.41
CA THR A 36 -15.26 -5.79 6.15
C THR A 36 -14.03 -6.65 5.86
N GLN A 37 -14.05 -7.92 6.25
CA GLN A 37 -13.00 -8.89 5.90
C GLN A 37 -13.33 -9.66 4.62
N GLU A 38 -14.59 -9.70 4.23
CA GLU A 38 -15.05 -10.28 2.97
C GLU A 38 -15.36 -9.17 1.97
N PHE A 39 -15.11 -9.45 0.69
CA PHE A 39 -15.39 -8.50 -0.36
C PHE A 39 -16.89 -8.18 -0.43
N ASP A 40 -17.19 -6.89 -0.35
CA ASP A 40 -18.52 -6.34 -0.58
C ASP A 40 -18.48 -5.48 -1.85
N VAL A 41 -19.50 -5.61 -2.69
CA VAL A 41 -19.61 -4.82 -3.94
C VAL A 41 -19.68 -3.31 -3.69
N ASN A 42 -20.03 -2.91 -2.47
CA ASN A 42 -20.04 -1.51 -2.04
C ASN A 42 -18.71 -1.04 -1.46
N SER A 43 -17.72 -1.93 -1.34
CA SER A 43 -16.38 -1.54 -0.91
C SER A 43 -15.77 -0.57 -1.89
N LYS A 44 -15.21 0.51 -1.35
CA LYS A 44 -14.58 1.60 -2.11
C LYS A 44 -13.06 1.50 -2.14
N GLY A 45 -12.50 0.54 -1.41
CA GLY A 45 -11.07 0.25 -1.39
C GLY A 45 -10.78 -1.12 -0.81
N LEU A 46 -9.59 -1.64 -1.14
CA LEU A 46 -9.08 -2.91 -0.63
C LEU A 46 -7.70 -2.70 -0.02
N ILE A 47 -7.51 -3.15 1.22
CA ILE A 47 -6.21 -3.16 1.90
C ILE A 47 -5.82 -4.61 2.17
N ILE A 48 -4.57 -4.96 1.87
CA ILE A 48 -4.00 -6.30 2.04
C ILE A 48 -2.85 -6.22 3.03
N LEU A 49 -2.91 -7.04 4.10
CA LEU A 49 -1.93 -7.09 5.18
C LEU A 49 -1.20 -8.45 5.27
N TYR A 50 -1.67 -9.49 4.58
CA TYR A 50 -1.07 -10.83 4.54
C TYR A 50 -0.30 -11.08 3.25
N ASP A 51 0.72 -11.96 3.32
CA ASP A 51 1.54 -12.38 2.18
C ASP A 51 0.95 -13.57 1.40
N SER A 52 -0.04 -14.24 1.97
CA SER A 52 -0.67 -15.44 1.39
C SER A 52 -2.19 -15.25 1.35
N LEU A 53 -2.75 -15.26 0.15
CA LEU A 53 -4.18 -15.10 -0.08
C LEU A 53 -4.85 -16.45 -0.28
N SER A 54 -5.93 -16.70 0.44
CA SER A 54 -6.87 -17.80 0.17
C SER A 54 -7.56 -17.64 -1.19
N SER A 55 -8.25 -18.68 -1.65
CA SER A 55 -8.98 -18.63 -2.93
C SER A 55 -10.07 -17.55 -2.93
N SER A 56 -10.79 -17.35 -1.81
CA SER A 56 -11.81 -16.31 -1.68
C SER A 56 -11.22 -14.89 -1.71
N GLU A 57 -10.06 -14.69 -1.05
CA GLU A 57 -9.36 -13.40 -1.04
C GLU A 57 -8.77 -13.04 -2.42
N LYS A 58 -8.29 -14.04 -3.16
CA LYS A 58 -7.89 -13.86 -4.57
C LYS A 58 -9.07 -13.43 -5.46
N ILE A 59 -10.26 -13.98 -5.22
CA ILE A 59 -11.49 -13.55 -5.92
C ILE A 59 -11.83 -12.11 -5.54
N SER A 60 -11.70 -11.74 -4.27
CA SER A 60 -11.90 -10.36 -3.79
C SER A 60 -10.95 -9.38 -4.46
N LEU A 61 -9.67 -9.74 -4.56
CA LEU A 61 -8.66 -8.93 -5.22
C LEU A 61 -8.92 -8.81 -6.73
N ALA A 62 -9.30 -9.91 -7.40
CA ALA A 62 -9.68 -9.90 -8.82
C ALA A 62 -10.84 -8.94 -9.09
N LYS A 63 -11.92 -9.03 -8.30
CA LYS A 63 -13.09 -8.15 -8.41
C LYS A 63 -12.74 -6.69 -8.15
N SER A 64 -11.91 -6.42 -7.14
CA SER A 64 -11.44 -5.07 -6.84
C SER A 64 -10.66 -4.47 -8.00
N ASN A 65 -9.82 -5.28 -8.66
CA ASN A 65 -9.08 -4.86 -9.85
C ASN A 65 -10.01 -4.61 -11.05
N GLU A 66 -11.00 -5.48 -11.29
CA GLU A 66 -11.99 -5.30 -12.35
C GLU A 66 -12.83 -4.03 -12.17
N LEU A 67 -13.22 -3.73 -10.93
CA LEU A 67 -13.97 -2.54 -10.56
C LEU A 67 -13.10 -1.27 -10.47
N GLN A 68 -11.79 -1.41 -10.66
CA GLN A 68 -10.81 -0.32 -10.58
C GLN A 68 -10.84 0.46 -9.27
N ILE A 69 -11.26 -0.18 -8.18
CA ILE A 69 -11.20 0.45 -6.85
C ILE A 69 -9.75 0.52 -6.37
N PRO A 70 -9.39 1.51 -5.52
CA PRO A 70 -8.07 1.60 -4.93
C PRO A 70 -7.67 0.34 -4.17
N ILE A 71 -6.40 -0.11 -4.34
CA ILE A 71 -5.83 -1.28 -3.69
C ILE A 71 -4.50 -0.91 -3.05
N LEU A 72 -4.31 -1.27 -1.77
CA LEU A 72 -3.08 -1.02 -1.03
C LEU A 72 -2.59 -2.30 -0.35
N GLY A 73 -1.44 -2.81 -0.75
CA GLY A 73 -0.72 -3.89 -0.06
C GLY A 73 0.35 -3.32 0.88
N VAL A 74 0.26 -3.58 2.17
CA VAL A 74 1.20 -3.06 3.18
C VAL A 74 1.98 -4.20 3.81
N GLN A 75 3.28 -4.03 3.99
CA GLN A 75 4.19 -5.03 4.56
C GLN A 75 4.10 -6.38 3.83
N ASN A 76 3.50 -7.39 4.44
CA ASN A 76 3.28 -8.69 3.82
C ASN A 76 2.28 -8.61 2.64
N GLY A 77 1.33 -7.69 2.67
CA GLY A 77 0.40 -7.46 1.56
C GLY A 77 1.07 -6.95 0.28
N PHE A 78 2.27 -6.37 0.38
CA PHE A 78 3.12 -6.09 -0.78
C PHE A 78 3.42 -7.37 -1.57
N ASP A 79 3.80 -8.46 -0.87
CA ASP A 79 4.11 -9.74 -1.50
C ASP A 79 2.88 -10.36 -2.15
N ALA A 80 1.75 -10.35 -1.44
CA ALA A 80 0.49 -10.88 -1.95
C ALA A 80 0.06 -10.18 -3.23
N LEU A 81 0.16 -8.85 -3.26
CA LEU A 81 -0.22 -8.05 -4.43
C LEU A 81 0.73 -8.30 -5.61
N ASN A 82 2.05 -8.31 -5.36
CA ASN A 82 3.04 -8.61 -6.40
C ASN A 82 2.81 -9.99 -7.01
N GLN A 83 2.70 -11.04 -6.19
CA GLN A 83 2.51 -12.41 -6.64
C GLN A 83 1.18 -12.64 -7.35
N PHE A 84 0.10 -12.01 -6.90
CA PHE A 84 -1.19 -12.10 -7.57
C PHE A 84 -1.12 -11.63 -9.03
N PHE A 85 -0.34 -10.61 -9.31
CA PHE A 85 -0.13 -10.07 -10.65
C PHE A 85 1.05 -10.73 -11.40
N GLY A 86 1.60 -11.83 -10.89
CA GLY A 86 2.59 -12.64 -11.59
C GLY A 86 4.04 -12.31 -11.27
N GLY A 87 4.31 -11.47 -10.26
CA GLY A 87 5.67 -11.25 -9.76
C GLY A 87 6.19 -12.42 -8.93
N ASN A 88 7.49 -12.46 -8.72
CA ASN A 88 8.15 -13.48 -7.92
C ASN A 88 8.00 -13.23 -6.41
N PRO A 89 8.06 -14.29 -5.58
CA PRO A 89 8.04 -14.14 -4.13
C PRO A 89 9.30 -13.43 -3.62
N SER A 90 9.15 -12.71 -2.49
CA SER A 90 10.27 -12.10 -1.80
C SER A 90 11.20 -13.15 -1.17
N VAL A 91 12.47 -12.80 -1.08
CA VAL A 91 13.47 -13.57 -0.31
C VAL A 91 13.68 -12.93 1.05
N THR A 92 13.98 -13.76 2.05
CA THR A 92 14.36 -13.27 3.39
C THR A 92 15.68 -12.52 3.28
N ASN A 93 15.69 -11.27 3.73
CA ASN A 93 16.87 -10.40 3.71
C ASN A 93 16.72 -9.35 4.81
N GLU A 94 17.15 -9.73 6.03
CA GLU A 94 17.08 -8.82 7.17
C GLU A 94 18.21 -7.79 7.11
N LYS A 95 17.83 -6.53 6.99
CA LYS A 95 18.80 -5.42 6.97
C LYS A 95 18.17 -4.09 7.35
N ASN A 96 19.02 -3.16 7.74
CA ASN A 96 18.65 -1.76 7.86
C ASN A 96 18.79 -1.05 6.50
N CYS A 97 17.82 -0.21 6.16
CA CYS A 97 17.81 0.61 4.96
C CYS A 97 17.83 2.10 5.36
N PRO A 98 19.04 2.73 5.36
CA PRO A 98 19.19 4.10 5.84
C PRO A 98 18.76 5.17 4.82
N GLN A 99 18.62 4.80 3.56
CA GLN A 99 18.23 5.71 2.49
C GLN A 99 17.27 5.06 1.51
N LEU A 100 16.36 5.86 1.00
CA LEU A 100 15.34 5.48 0.03
C LEU A 100 15.40 6.43 -1.16
N PHE A 101 15.23 5.91 -2.35
CA PHE A 101 15.03 6.72 -3.55
C PHE A 101 13.56 6.73 -3.93
N LEU A 102 12.96 7.92 -3.96
CA LEU A 102 11.60 8.15 -4.43
C LEU A 102 11.63 8.48 -5.93
N SER A 103 11.03 7.64 -6.75
CA SER A 103 11.06 7.77 -8.20
C SER A 103 10.34 9.04 -8.66
N PRO A 104 11.00 9.94 -9.44
CA PRO A 104 10.34 11.12 -9.97
C PRO A 104 9.13 10.75 -10.84
N GLY A 105 8.02 11.47 -10.66
CA GLY A 105 6.79 11.25 -11.42
C GLY A 105 5.91 10.09 -10.91
N ALA A 106 6.38 9.32 -9.93
CA ALA A 106 5.56 8.32 -9.26
C ALA A 106 4.45 8.98 -8.43
N LYS A 107 3.25 8.35 -8.37
CA LYS A 107 2.15 8.84 -7.51
C LYS A 107 2.57 8.85 -6.04
N LEU A 108 3.28 7.80 -5.59
CA LEU A 108 3.80 7.74 -4.21
C LEU A 108 4.72 8.94 -3.90
N SER A 109 5.58 9.35 -4.83
CA SER A 109 6.42 10.54 -4.64
C SER A 109 5.60 11.83 -4.52
N HIS A 110 4.53 11.96 -5.30
CA HIS A 110 3.59 13.10 -5.18
C HIS A 110 2.85 13.08 -3.85
N ILE A 111 2.37 11.91 -3.40
CA ILE A 111 1.69 11.75 -2.11
C ILE A 111 2.61 12.13 -0.95
N ILE A 112 3.84 11.62 -0.95
CA ILE A 112 4.85 11.88 0.07
C ILE A 112 5.28 13.35 0.05
N GLY A 113 5.29 13.97 -1.11
CA GLY A 113 5.62 15.39 -1.30
C GLY A 113 7.07 15.65 -1.69
N GLY A 114 7.74 14.67 -2.32
CA GLY A 114 9.10 14.82 -2.81
C GLY A 114 9.58 13.63 -3.64
N SER A 115 10.70 13.80 -4.34
CA SER A 115 11.37 12.76 -5.12
C SER A 115 12.88 12.83 -4.90
N GLY A 116 13.58 11.77 -5.29
CA GLY A 116 15.01 11.63 -5.08
C GLY A 116 15.36 10.91 -3.78
N TRP A 117 16.60 11.05 -3.31
CA TRP A 117 17.08 10.40 -2.12
C TRP A 117 16.53 11.04 -0.83
N VAL A 118 15.98 10.24 0.04
CA VAL A 118 15.55 10.63 1.38
C VAL A 118 16.17 9.71 2.42
N LYS A 119 16.49 10.27 3.59
CA LYS A 119 16.98 9.50 4.73
C LYS A 119 15.81 8.80 5.41
N GLY A 120 16.01 7.54 5.77
CA GLY A 120 15.08 6.72 6.54
C GLY A 120 15.86 5.82 7.50
N ASN A 121 15.17 5.03 8.29
CA ASN A 121 15.77 3.99 9.13
C ASN A 121 14.87 2.76 9.11
N LEU A 122 14.60 2.26 7.90
CA LEU A 122 13.67 1.16 7.72
C LEU A 122 14.34 -0.17 8.03
N GLN A 123 13.68 -0.99 8.83
CA GLN A 123 14.06 -2.38 9.06
C GLN A 123 13.35 -3.27 8.04
N LEU A 124 14.11 -3.87 7.14
CA LEU A 124 13.60 -4.80 6.13
C LEU A 124 13.79 -6.23 6.61
N LYS A 125 12.78 -7.07 6.41
CA LYS A 125 12.84 -8.52 6.69
C LYS A 125 12.86 -9.35 5.41
N LYS A 126 12.32 -8.81 4.34
CA LYS A 126 12.22 -9.45 3.03
C LYS A 126 12.50 -8.42 1.94
N SER A 127 12.98 -8.86 0.80
CA SER A 127 13.21 -8.00 -0.35
C SER A 127 12.89 -8.67 -1.69
N ILE A 128 12.65 -7.85 -2.71
CA ILE A 128 12.65 -8.24 -4.12
C ILE A 128 13.51 -7.24 -4.90
N LEU A 129 14.08 -7.70 -6.00
CA LEU A 129 14.68 -6.82 -7.00
C LEU A 129 13.66 -6.45 -8.07
N ASN A 130 13.97 -5.45 -8.89
CA ASN A 130 13.06 -5.01 -9.96
C ASN A 130 12.69 -6.14 -10.96
N LYS A 131 13.58 -7.11 -11.19
CA LYS A 131 13.33 -8.29 -12.03
C LYS A 131 12.28 -9.25 -11.45
N ASP A 132 11.99 -9.15 -10.14
CA ASP A 132 11.04 -9.99 -9.42
C ASP A 132 9.68 -9.29 -9.24
N LEU A 133 9.62 -8.00 -9.62
CA LEU A 133 8.39 -7.24 -9.64
C LEU A 133 7.54 -7.66 -10.86
N SER A 134 6.23 -7.76 -10.67
CA SER A 134 5.28 -8.00 -11.76
C SER A 134 5.37 -6.93 -12.84
N ASP A 135 5.25 -7.31 -14.11
CA ASP A 135 5.21 -6.39 -15.26
C ASP A 135 4.01 -5.41 -15.22
N ASN A 136 3.04 -5.65 -14.35
CA ASN A 136 1.92 -4.74 -14.14
C ASN A 136 2.29 -3.50 -13.31
N PHE A 137 3.45 -3.49 -12.68
CA PHE A 137 3.88 -2.46 -11.74
C PHE A 137 5.24 -1.88 -12.14
N PHE A 138 5.54 -0.71 -11.60
CA PHE A 138 6.90 -0.17 -11.61
C PHE A 138 7.33 0.22 -10.20
N ALA A 139 8.64 0.14 -9.96
CA ALA A 139 9.23 0.51 -8.67
C ALA A 139 9.17 2.02 -8.47
N SER A 140 8.46 2.45 -7.44
CA SER A 140 8.30 3.86 -7.06
C SER A 140 9.16 4.25 -5.86
N ILE A 141 9.55 3.28 -5.03
CA ILE A 141 10.48 3.47 -3.91
C ILE A 141 11.50 2.33 -3.95
N ILE A 142 12.79 2.66 -3.97
CA ILE A 142 13.86 1.67 -3.97
C ILE A 142 14.89 1.97 -2.87
N SER A 143 15.61 0.93 -2.42
CA SER A 143 16.76 1.05 -1.51
C SER A 143 18.02 1.41 -2.28
N GLU A 144 19.11 1.73 -1.54
CA GLU A 144 20.45 1.94 -2.11
C GLU A 144 20.95 0.71 -2.91
N ASP A 145 20.56 -0.50 -2.49
CA ASP A 145 20.95 -1.75 -3.15
C ASP A 145 20.02 -2.13 -4.32
N GLY A 146 19.08 -1.24 -4.69
CA GLY A 146 18.16 -1.46 -5.81
C GLY A 146 16.98 -2.39 -5.49
N GLU A 147 16.71 -2.66 -4.22
CA GLU A 147 15.53 -3.43 -3.82
C GLU A 147 14.27 -2.59 -3.86
N VAL A 148 13.17 -3.19 -4.31
CA VAL A 148 11.87 -2.52 -4.40
C VAL A 148 11.21 -2.48 -3.04
N LEU A 149 10.97 -1.29 -2.53
CA LEU A 149 10.32 -1.01 -1.26
C LEU A 149 8.92 -0.44 -1.42
N GLY A 150 8.64 0.12 -2.58
CA GLY A 150 7.31 0.56 -3.01
C GLY A 150 7.14 0.38 -4.49
N PHE A 151 5.98 -0.04 -4.90
CA PHE A 151 5.59 -0.12 -6.31
C PHE A 151 4.19 0.42 -6.52
N GLU A 152 3.88 0.78 -7.76
CA GLU A 152 2.56 1.25 -8.14
C GLU A 152 2.19 0.82 -9.56
N LYS A 153 0.90 0.73 -9.82
CA LYS A 153 0.37 0.48 -11.17
C LYS A 153 0.42 1.77 -11.99
N PRO A 154 0.91 1.71 -13.23
CA PRO A 154 0.93 2.88 -14.11
C PRO A 154 -0.49 3.35 -14.46
N GLY A 155 -0.58 4.58 -14.98
CA GLY A 155 -1.85 5.16 -15.40
C GLY A 155 -2.71 5.69 -14.24
N ASN A 156 -4.02 5.60 -14.39
CA ASN A 156 -4.97 6.16 -13.42
C ASN A 156 -5.34 5.20 -12.29
N ASP A 157 -4.89 3.96 -12.34
CA ASP A 157 -5.18 2.97 -11.32
C ASP A 157 -4.49 3.32 -9.99
N TRP A 158 -5.20 3.14 -8.88
CA TRP A 158 -4.71 3.41 -7.54
C TRP A 158 -4.35 2.10 -6.83
N GLN A 159 -3.34 1.42 -7.33
CA GLN A 159 -2.83 0.17 -6.77
C GLN A 159 -1.38 0.37 -6.35
N PHE A 160 -1.11 0.13 -5.07
CA PHE A 160 0.21 0.34 -4.45
C PHE A 160 0.62 -0.85 -3.61
N GLY A 161 1.90 -1.17 -3.62
CA GLY A 161 2.52 -2.06 -2.64
C GLY A 161 3.59 -1.30 -1.86
N ILE A 162 3.55 -1.39 -0.53
CA ILE A 162 4.51 -0.76 0.38
C ILE A 162 5.10 -1.83 1.29
N ARG A 163 6.43 -2.00 1.27
CA ARG A 163 7.14 -3.05 1.99
C ARG A 163 7.23 -2.82 3.50
N PHE A 164 7.27 -1.60 3.93
CA PHE A 164 7.51 -1.21 5.32
C PHE A 164 6.20 -0.79 6.02
N ASP A 165 6.27 -0.67 7.34
CA ASP A 165 5.17 -0.14 8.14
C ASP A 165 5.01 1.36 7.88
N ILE A 166 3.95 1.74 7.17
CA ILE A 166 3.66 3.14 6.84
C ILE A 166 3.35 4.01 8.06
N PHE A 167 3.12 3.40 9.21
CA PHE A 167 2.78 4.10 10.46
C PHE A 167 3.98 4.24 11.42
N SER A 168 5.14 3.69 11.06
CA SER A 168 6.33 3.79 11.89
C SER A 168 6.79 5.26 12.01
N GLU A 169 7.11 5.68 13.23
CA GLU A 169 7.72 6.99 13.50
C GLU A 169 9.12 7.12 12.91
N GLU A 170 9.75 6.01 12.54
CA GLU A 170 11.06 5.97 11.88
C GLU A 170 11.00 6.29 10.38
N ASN A 171 9.80 6.37 9.81
CA ASN A 171 9.62 6.72 8.41
C ASN A 171 10.05 8.18 8.15
N PRO A 172 10.57 8.47 6.95
CA PRO A 172 10.74 9.85 6.51
C PRO A 172 9.41 10.60 6.53
N ARG A 173 9.47 11.90 6.83
CA ARG A 173 8.29 12.76 6.84
C ARG A 173 7.53 12.71 5.50
N GLY A 174 6.23 12.60 5.56
CA GLY A 174 5.34 12.56 4.40
C GLY A 174 4.79 11.15 4.11
N PHE A 175 5.44 10.11 4.62
CA PHE A 175 4.98 8.72 4.42
C PHE A 175 3.66 8.43 5.12
N GLU A 176 3.38 9.11 6.20
CA GLU A 176 2.09 9.08 6.92
C GLU A 176 0.90 9.50 6.05
N LYS A 177 1.16 10.25 4.97
CA LYS A 177 0.11 10.68 4.03
C LYS A 177 -0.40 9.56 3.13
N ILE A 178 0.35 8.46 2.99
CA ILE A 178 -0.02 7.38 2.05
C ILE A 178 -1.41 6.85 2.38
N ILE A 179 -1.68 6.53 3.64
CA ILE A 179 -2.99 6.00 4.04
C ILE A 179 -4.10 7.05 3.92
N THR A 180 -3.84 8.31 4.32
CA THR A 180 -4.84 9.38 4.25
C THR A 180 -5.26 9.64 2.81
N VAL A 181 -4.29 9.80 1.91
CA VAL A 181 -4.57 10.04 0.48
C VAL A 181 -5.21 8.82 -0.18
N PHE A 182 -4.81 7.59 0.22
CA PHE A 182 -5.47 6.37 -0.25
C PHE A 182 -6.95 6.35 0.13
N LEU A 183 -7.29 6.65 1.39
CA LEU A 183 -8.68 6.68 1.85
C LEU A 183 -9.47 7.82 1.21
N ASP A 184 -8.88 9.00 1.03
CA ASP A 184 -9.51 10.10 0.30
C ASP A 184 -9.88 9.67 -1.12
N ARG A 185 -8.99 8.93 -1.79
CA ARG A 185 -9.24 8.40 -3.13
C ARG A 185 -10.38 7.39 -3.16
N CYS A 186 -10.56 6.62 -2.09
CA CYS A 186 -11.69 5.70 -1.96
C CYS A 186 -13.05 6.41 -1.84
N THR A 187 -13.08 7.72 -1.59
CA THR A 187 -14.34 8.51 -1.51
C THR A 187 -14.79 9.08 -2.85
N GLU A 188 -13.96 8.99 -3.88
CA GLU A 188 -14.27 9.48 -5.24
C GLU A 188 -14.98 8.40 -6.07
#